data_db141db1ed3199ee84755573f9de3c9e
#
_entry.id   db141db1ed3199ee84755573f9de3c9e
#
_cell.length_a   1.000
_cell.length_b   1.000
_cell.length_c   1.000
_cell.angle_alpha   90.00
_cell.angle_beta   90.00
_cell.angle_gamma   90.00
#
_symmetry.space_group_name_H-M   'P 1'
#
loop_
_entity.id
_entity.type
_entity.pdbx_description
1 polymer ?
#
loop_
_entity_poly.entity_id
_entity_poly.type
_entity_poly.pdbx_seq_one_letter_code
_entity_poly.pdbx_strand_id
1 'polypeptide(L)'
;MQIDFYHWGGMCPLADEFINLVHLSTPTLTVESHDLTTNFALAREKKVFFPFLTVVDHIHRYYAPITGSFMEKLKQGILPVERPYCPKLGQTVYIATIEPITRDNYALAKQCTGRKSCGGCNTKLRMYDAVGERILGFVHREGNRLLGGAEFYPSMFVPYDIPHKEDTAFITCVYGSDETFDYKSAPLEALEGYLSETYRYALVVADEESVFPNGDLPFFLRHGYRDKGILLTDDYCRLHLLAKNL
;
A
#
# COMPACT_ATOMS: atom_id res chain seq x y z
N MET A 1 -4.44 -18.05 21.22
CA MET A 1 -4.80 -16.94 20.33
C MET A 1 -4.25 -17.29 18.96
N GLN A 2 -5.10 -17.29 17.95
CA GLN A 2 -4.74 -17.56 16.57
C GLN A 2 -4.61 -16.25 15.81
N ILE A 3 -3.62 -16.15 14.92
CA ILE A 3 -3.36 -14.99 14.09
C ILE A 3 -3.27 -15.47 12.63
N ASP A 4 -4.15 -14.97 11.78
CA ASP A 4 -4.11 -15.14 10.34
C ASP A 4 -3.56 -13.86 9.71
N PHE A 5 -2.42 -13.96 9.02
CA PHE A 5 -1.79 -12.84 8.32
C PHE A 5 -1.93 -13.02 6.81
N TYR A 6 -2.77 -12.20 6.22
CA TYR A 6 -2.97 -12.13 4.78
C TYR A 6 -2.10 -11.04 4.20
N HIS A 7 -1.34 -11.32 3.14
CA HIS A 7 -0.46 -10.32 2.53
C HIS A 7 -0.39 -10.47 1.02
N TRP A 8 -0.25 -9.36 0.32
CA TRP A 8 -0.01 -9.35 -1.11
C TRP A 8 1.49 -9.44 -1.39
N GLY A 9 2.04 -10.64 -1.21
CA GLY A 9 3.46 -10.91 -1.43
C GLY A 9 4.37 -9.85 -0.80
N GLY A 10 5.36 -9.41 -1.57
CA GLY A 10 6.28 -8.33 -1.19
C GLY A 10 5.85 -6.94 -1.67
N MET A 11 4.58 -6.72 -2.03
CA MET A 11 4.10 -5.42 -2.54
C MET A 11 4.39 -4.29 -1.53
N CYS A 12 4.17 -4.53 -0.25
CA CYS A 12 4.60 -3.61 0.81
C CYS A 12 5.80 -4.18 1.57
N PRO A 13 6.92 -3.47 1.68
CA PRO A 13 8.10 -3.93 2.42
C PRO A 13 7.83 -4.26 3.89
N LEU A 14 6.78 -3.68 4.48
CA LEU A 14 6.38 -3.94 5.86
C LEU A 14 5.80 -5.35 6.06
N ALA A 15 5.31 -6.01 5.00
CA ALA A 15 4.84 -7.38 5.08
C ALA A 15 5.98 -8.35 5.44
N ASP A 16 7.16 -8.16 4.83
CA ASP A 16 8.33 -9.00 5.12
C ASP A 16 8.81 -8.87 6.56
N GLU A 17 8.70 -7.67 7.14
CA GLU A 17 9.05 -7.46 8.56
C GLU A 17 8.11 -8.21 9.49
N PHE A 18 6.82 -8.24 9.17
CA PHE A 18 5.85 -9.00 9.94
C PHE A 18 6.13 -10.51 9.86
N ILE A 19 6.40 -11.05 8.68
CA ILE A 19 6.73 -12.47 8.51
C ILE A 19 7.94 -12.83 9.39
N ASN A 20 8.94 -11.96 9.46
CA ASN A 20 10.09 -12.15 10.34
C ASN A 20 9.71 -12.09 11.84
N LEU A 21 8.82 -11.16 12.23
CA LEU A 21 8.33 -11.08 13.61
C LEU A 21 7.54 -12.33 14.01
N VAL A 22 6.79 -12.92 13.09
CA VAL A 22 6.03 -14.16 13.29
C VAL A 22 6.95 -15.33 13.57
N HIS A 23 8.05 -15.48 12.85
CA HIS A 23 9.03 -16.53 13.09
C HIS A 23 9.72 -16.43 14.47
N LEU A 24 9.69 -15.25 15.09
CA LEU A 24 10.18 -15.00 16.43
C LEU A 24 9.09 -15.19 17.51
N SER A 25 7.87 -15.58 17.13
CA SER A 25 6.75 -15.71 18.06
C SER A 25 6.87 -16.96 18.93
N THR A 26 6.33 -16.84 20.12
CA THR A 26 6.41 -17.86 21.17
C THR A 26 5.37 -18.97 20.97
N PRO A 27 5.48 -20.12 21.67
CA PRO A 27 4.52 -21.22 21.62
C PRO A 27 3.06 -20.84 21.99
N THR A 28 2.84 -19.66 22.53
CA THR A 28 1.51 -19.16 22.97
C THR A 28 0.66 -18.56 21.85
N LEU A 29 1.25 -18.29 20.69
CA LEU A 29 0.56 -17.73 19.53
C LEU A 29 0.68 -18.69 18.35
N THR A 30 -0.46 -19.09 17.79
CA THR A 30 -0.50 -19.79 16.50
C THR A 30 -0.61 -18.74 15.41
N VAL A 31 0.33 -18.73 14.46
CA VAL A 31 0.31 -17.77 13.37
C VAL A 31 0.36 -18.49 12.04
N GLU A 32 -0.60 -18.15 11.17
CA GLU A 32 -0.67 -18.62 9.79
C GLU A 32 -0.49 -17.43 8.83
N SER A 33 0.36 -17.62 7.84
CA SER A 33 0.63 -16.60 6.81
C SER A 33 0.04 -17.06 5.47
N HIS A 34 -0.72 -16.16 4.83
CA HIS A 34 -1.46 -16.42 3.60
C HIS A 34 -1.01 -15.44 2.51
N ASP A 35 -0.22 -15.92 1.54
CA ASP A 35 0.16 -15.11 0.38
C ASP A 35 -1.00 -15.03 -0.62
N LEU A 36 -1.45 -13.81 -0.91
CA LEU A 36 -2.56 -13.51 -1.79
C LEU A 36 -2.14 -13.25 -3.23
N THR A 37 -0.85 -13.24 -3.54
CA THR A 37 -0.31 -12.85 -4.87
C THR A 37 -1.02 -13.57 -6.02
N THR A 38 -1.38 -14.84 -5.83
CA THR A 38 -2.11 -15.67 -6.81
C THR A 38 -3.44 -16.20 -6.28
N ASN A 39 -3.84 -15.83 -5.06
CA ASN A 39 -5.05 -16.35 -4.41
C ASN A 39 -6.15 -15.27 -4.32
N PHE A 40 -6.67 -14.87 -5.47
CA PHE A 40 -7.70 -13.83 -5.59
C PHE A 40 -9.02 -14.24 -4.92
N ALA A 41 -9.34 -15.54 -4.91
CA ALA A 41 -10.55 -16.06 -4.26
C ALA A 41 -10.50 -15.81 -2.74
N LEU A 42 -9.37 -16.09 -2.11
CA LEU A 42 -9.17 -15.84 -0.68
C LEU A 42 -9.15 -14.34 -0.36
N ALA A 43 -8.51 -13.52 -1.20
CA ALA A 43 -8.50 -12.07 -1.03
C ALA A 43 -9.92 -11.48 -1.05
N ARG A 44 -10.77 -11.96 -1.98
CA ARG A 44 -12.18 -11.59 -2.08
C ARG A 44 -12.98 -12.08 -0.86
N GLU A 45 -12.83 -13.35 -0.47
CA GLU A 45 -13.50 -13.93 0.70
C GLU A 45 -13.21 -13.12 1.96
N LYS A 46 -11.93 -12.78 2.18
CA LYS A 46 -11.48 -12.03 3.36
C LYS A 46 -11.64 -10.51 3.20
N LYS A 47 -12.13 -10.02 2.06
CA LYS A 47 -12.26 -8.58 1.73
C LYS A 47 -10.97 -7.81 2.00
N VAL A 48 -9.87 -8.26 1.40
CA VAL A 48 -8.56 -7.63 1.56
C VAL A 48 -8.40 -6.55 0.51
N PHE A 49 -8.19 -5.30 0.96
CA PHE A 49 -7.95 -4.12 0.12
C PHE A 49 -6.73 -3.33 0.58
N PHE A 50 -5.98 -3.88 1.51
CA PHE A 50 -4.71 -3.36 2.00
C PHE A 50 -3.58 -4.31 1.59
N PRO A 51 -2.32 -3.86 1.53
CA PRO A 51 -1.21 -4.74 1.19
C PRO A 51 -1.02 -5.89 2.18
N PHE A 52 -1.64 -5.78 3.35
CA PHE A 52 -1.77 -6.84 4.35
C PHE A 52 -3.01 -6.62 5.23
N LEU A 53 -3.48 -7.70 5.83
CA LEU A 53 -4.54 -7.74 6.82
C LEU A 53 -4.16 -8.77 7.88
N THR A 54 -4.25 -8.39 9.15
CA THR A 54 -4.12 -9.34 10.27
C THR A 54 -5.47 -9.60 10.89
N VAL A 55 -5.82 -10.87 11.07
CA VAL A 55 -7.06 -11.29 11.75
C VAL A 55 -6.68 -12.08 12.98
N VAL A 56 -7.17 -11.67 14.15
CA VAL A 56 -6.94 -12.35 15.42
C VAL A 56 -8.22 -13.07 15.84
N ASP A 57 -8.08 -14.35 16.20
CA ASP A 57 -9.16 -15.25 16.64
C ASP A 57 -10.36 -15.24 15.69
N HIS A 58 -10.10 -15.11 14.37
CA HIS A 58 -11.07 -15.06 13.25
C HIS A 58 -12.05 -13.90 13.26
N ILE A 59 -11.92 -12.93 14.18
CA ILE A 59 -12.90 -11.86 14.41
C ILE A 59 -12.25 -10.47 14.31
N HIS A 60 -11.12 -10.26 15.01
CA HIS A 60 -10.55 -8.92 15.14
C HIS A 60 -9.62 -8.60 13.96
N ARG A 61 -9.97 -7.62 13.18
CA ARG A 61 -9.25 -7.19 11.98
C ARG A 61 -8.34 -6.01 12.30
N TYR A 62 -7.11 -6.06 11.77
CA TYR A 62 -6.09 -5.02 11.94
C TYR A 62 -5.46 -4.71 10.59
N TYR A 63 -5.37 -3.45 10.23
CA TYR A 63 -4.94 -2.97 8.92
C TYR A 63 -3.60 -2.25 8.95
N ALA A 64 -3.15 -1.76 10.11
CA ALA A 64 -1.86 -1.12 10.25
C ALA A 64 -0.71 -2.14 10.29
N PRO A 65 0.53 -1.69 9.99
CA PRO A 65 1.71 -2.52 10.12
C PRO A 65 1.89 -3.05 11.54
N ILE A 66 2.07 -4.36 11.68
CA ILE A 66 2.28 -4.99 12.97
C ILE A 66 3.66 -4.62 13.53
N THR A 67 3.68 -4.28 14.81
CA THR A 67 4.88 -3.90 15.55
C THR A 67 5.21 -4.90 16.64
N GLY A 68 6.44 -4.87 17.15
CA GLY A 68 6.80 -5.66 18.33
C GLY A 68 5.88 -5.40 19.53
N SER A 69 5.47 -4.16 19.75
CA SER A 69 4.52 -3.80 20.82
C SER A 69 3.13 -4.42 20.62
N PHE A 70 2.66 -4.50 19.38
CA PHE A 70 1.43 -5.18 19.02
C PHE A 70 1.51 -6.68 19.41
N MET A 71 2.60 -7.36 19.01
CA MET A 71 2.82 -8.77 19.31
C MET A 71 2.93 -9.04 20.82
N GLU A 72 3.60 -8.17 21.57
CA GLU A 72 3.69 -8.31 23.03
C GLU A 72 2.32 -8.20 23.73
N LYS A 73 1.44 -7.33 23.26
CA LYS A 73 0.06 -7.27 23.78
C LYS A 73 -0.69 -8.57 23.52
N LEU A 74 -0.60 -9.12 22.30
CA LEU A 74 -1.24 -10.38 21.96
C LEU A 74 -0.72 -11.55 22.81
N LYS A 75 0.59 -11.61 23.09
CA LYS A 75 1.18 -12.60 23.99
C LYS A 75 0.61 -12.52 25.42
N GLN A 76 0.24 -11.33 25.85
CA GLN A 76 -0.40 -11.08 27.15
C GLN A 76 -1.93 -11.31 27.13
N GLY A 77 -2.49 -11.73 25.99
CA GLY A 77 -3.95 -11.89 25.83
C GLY A 77 -4.71 -10.57 25.70
N ILE A 78 -4.00 -9.47 25.39
CA ILE A 78 -4.58 -8.13 25.25
C ILE A 78 -4.76 -7.85 23.77
N LEU A 79 -6.00 -7.56 23.34
CA LEU A 79 -6.30 -7.11 21.99
C LEU A 79 -5.84 -5.66 21.82
N PRO A 80 -4.92 -5.37 20.86
CA PRO A 80 -4.51 -4.00 20.58
C PRO A 80 -5.67 -3.15 20.06
N VAL A 81 -5.65 -1.86 20.38
CA VAL A 81 -6.54 -0.88 19.74
C VAL A 81 -5.80 -0.24 18.61
N GLU A 82 -6.34 -0.33 17.41
CA GLU A 82 -5.84 0.31 16.20
C GLU A 82 -6.61 1.60 15.92
N ARG A 83 -5.95 2.58 15.34
CA ARG A 83 -6.58 3.83 14.89
C ARG A 83 -6.12 4.14 13.47
N PRO A 84 -7.00 4.68 12.60
CA PRO A 84 -6.64 5.16 11.28
C PRO A 84 -5.50 6.19 11.35
N TYR A 85 -4.62 6.16 10.36
CA TYR A 85 -3.53 7.14 10.25
C TYR A 85 -4.00 8.35 9.46
N CYS A 86 -4.35 9.42 10.17
CA CYS A 86 -4.91 10.66 9.64
C CYS A 86 -3.97 11.85 9.91
N PRO A 87 -2.82 11.95 9.22
CA PRO A 87 -1.89 13.06 9.42
C PRO A 87 -2.46 14.34 8.81
N LYS A 88 -2.05 15.47 9.35
CA LYS A 88 -2.26 16.76 8.70
C LYS A 88 -1.42 16.82 7.43
N LEU A 89 -2.06 17.09 6.29
CA LEU A 89 -1.43 17.13 4.97
C LEU A 89 -1.24 18.57 4.50
N GLY A 90 0.00 18.93 4.17
CA GLY A 90 0.34 20.18 3.50
C GLY A 90 -0.18 20.19 2.06
N GLN A 91 -0.42 21.39 1.55
CA GLN A 91 -0.92 21.61 0.18
C GLN A 91 -0.01 22.56 -0.62
N THR A 92 1.05 23.07 -0.02
CA THR A 92 2.00 23.95 -0.69
C THR A 92 2.84 23.13 -1.67
N VAL A 93 2.85 23.51 -2.94
CA VAL A 93 3.68 22.85 -3.96
C VAL A 93 5.16 22.96 -3.55
N TYR A 94 5.85 21.83 -3.60
CA TYR A 94 7.30 21.75 -3.40
C TYR A 94 7.96 21.33 -4.71
N ILE A 95 9.00 22.03 -5.11
CA ILE A 95 9.73 21.78 -6.36
C ILE A 95 11.05 21.08 -6.05
N ALA A 96 11.14 19.80 -6.43
CA ALA A 96 12.35 19.02 -6.36
C ALA A 96 12.40 18.02 -7.53
N THR A 97 13.33 17.08 -7.53
CA THR A 97 13.49 16.14 -8.64
C THR A 97 12.39 15.08 -8.63
N ILE A 98 11.73 14.92 -9.78
CA ILE A 98 10.84 13.79 -10.06
C ILE A 98 11.58 12.83 -10.99
N GLU A 99 11.68 11.57 -10.62
CA GLU A 99 12.32 10.55 -11.46
C GLU A 99 11.60 9.20 -11.38
N PRO A 100 11.67 8.37 -12.44
CA PRO A 100 11.08 7.04 -12.42
C PRO A 100 11.80 6.14 -11.42
N ILE A 101 11.01 5.29 -10.75
CA ILE A 101 11.52 4.20 -9.91
C ILE A 101 11.87 3.03 -10.83
N THR A 102 13.14 2.64 -10.81
CA THR A 102 13.65 1.49 -11.55
C THR A 102 14.36 0.55 -10.59
N ARG A 103 14.82 -0.60 -11.10
CA ARG A 103 15.66 -1.52 -10.32
C ARG A 103 16.91 -0.84 -9.74
N ASP A 104 17.51 0.10 -10.47
CA ASP A 104 18.79 0.70 -10.11
C ASP A 104 18.67 1.71 -8.95
N ASN A 105 17.54 2.41 -8.85
CA ASN A 105 17.31 3.42 -7.80
C ASN A 105 16.24 3.01 -6.77
N TYR A 106 15.74 1.79 -6.83
CA TYR A 106 14.68 1.30 -5.93
C TYR A 106 15.01 1.44 -4.44
N ALA A 107 16.30 1.44 -4.09
CA ALA A 107 16.74 1.69 -2.70
C ALA A 107 16.22 3.02 -2.13
N LEU A 108 15.97 4.02 -2.98
CA LEU A 108 15.37 5.29 -2.58
C LEU A 108 13.88 5.12 -2.20
N ALA A 109 13.09 4.45 -3.04
CA ALA A 109 11.66 4.21 -2.79
C ALA A 109 11.40 3.44 -1.48
N LYS A 110 12.35 2.60 -1.05
CA LYS A 110 12.30 1.87 0.24
C LYS A 110 12.20 2.78 1.46
N GLN A 111 12.62 4.03 1.37
CA GLN A 111 12.52 4.99 2.46
C GLN A 111 11.06 5.40 2.76
N CYS A 112 10.07 4.98 1.94
CA CYS A 112 8.65 5.26 2.15
C CYS A 112 8.14 4.83 3.53
N THR A 113 8.76 3.81 4.15
CA THR A 113 8.43 3.32 5.49
C THR A 113 9.09 4.13 6.61
N GLY A 114 9.86 5.17 6.29
CA GLY A 114 10.67 5.93 7.26
C GLY A 114 11.86 5.16 7.83
N ARG A 115 12.19 3.97 7.30
CA ARG A 115 13.26 3.10 7.79
C ARG A 115 14.49 3.15 6.90
N LYS A 116 15.67 3.07 7.50
CA LYS A 116 16.95 3.15 6.77
C LYS A 116 17.27 1.88 5.95
N SER A 117 16.68 0.74 6.28
CA SER A 117 16.84 -0.51 5.55
C SER A 117 15.62 -1.40 5.72
N CYS A 118 15.22 -2.09 4.68
CA CYS A 118 14.28 -3.20 4.77
C CYS A 118 14.88 -4.45 4.11
N GLY A 119 14.72 -5.61 4.77
CA GLY A 119 15.29 -6.88 4.29
C GLY A 119 14.58 -7.47 3.07
N GLY A 120 13.32 -7.12 2.83
CA GLY A 120 12.44 -7.81 1.87
C GLY A 120 12.36 -7.21 0.47
N CYS A 121 13.13 -6.21 0.19
CA CYS A 121 12.98 -5.37 -0.99
C CYS A 121 13.19 -6.03 -2.35
N ASN A 122 13.82 -7.19 -2.39
CA ASN A 122 13.96 -7.96 -3.64
C ASN A 122 12.66 -8.66 -4.04
N THR A 123 11.73 -8.85 -3.11
CA THR A 123 10.44 -9.51 -3.38
C THR A 123 9.57 -8.62 -4.27
N LYS A 124 9.46 -7.33 -3.96
CA LYS A 124 8.72 -6.38 -4.79
C LYS A 124 9.28 -6.29 -6.21
N LEU A 125 10.61 -6.19 -6.36
CA LEU A 125 11.25 -6.16 -7.68
C LEU A 125 10.94 -7.43 -8.49
N ARG A 126 10.94 -8.62 -7.86
CA ARG A 126 10.55 -9.86 -8.53
C ARG A 126 9.10 -9.87 -9.00
N MET A 127 8.18 -9.24 -8.23
CA MET A 127 6.79 -9.11 -8.65
C MET A 127 6.67 -8.27 -9.94
N TYR A 128 7.38 -7.14 -10.02
CA TYR A 128 7.40 -6.32 -11.24
C TYR A 128 8.07 -7.03 -12.42
N ASP A 129 9.16 -7.77 -12.19
CA ASP A 129 9.78 -8.61 -13.22
C ASP A 129 8.81 -9.66 -13.77
N ALA A 130 7.99 -10.27 -12.91
CA ALA A 130 7.04 -11.31 -13.31
C ALA A 130 5.93 -10.79 -14.22
N VAL A 131 5.61 -9.49 -14.17
CA VAL A 131 4.63 -8.84 -15.05
C VAL A 131 5.28 -8.02 -16.17
N GLY A 132 6.61 -8.04 -16.27
CA GLY A 132 7.37 -7.36 -17.33
C GLY A 132 7.51 -5.85 -17.15
N GLU A 133 7.13 -5.31 -16.00
CA GLU A 133 7.22 -3.87 -15.74
C GLU A 133 8.64 -3.48 -15.31
N ARG A 134 9.19 -2.44 -15.95
CA ARG A 134 10.53 -1.91 -15.67
C ARG A 134 10.50 -0.67 -14.80
N ILE A 135 9.42 0.11 -14.88
CA ILE A 135 9.18 1.29 -14.07
C ILE A 135 8.09 0.94 -13.06
N LEU A 136 8.40 1.13 -11.78
CA LEU A 136 7.51 0.78 -10.68
C LEU A 136 6.61 1.95 -10.29
N GLY A 137 7.02 3.16 -10.65
CA GLY A 137 6.38 4.40 -10.28
C GLY A 137 7.32 5.58 -10.42
N PHE A 138 7.03 6.67 -9.71
CA PHE A 138 7.87 7.88 -9.67
C PHE A 138 8.11 8.32 -8.24
N VAL A 139 9.30 8.83 -7.98
CA VAL A 139 9.68 9.42 -6.69
C VAL A 139 9.92 10.91 -6.81
N HIS A 140 9.55 11.60 -5.73
CA HIS A 140 9.90 12.99 -5.47
C HIS A 140 11.07 13.01 -4.48
N ARG A 141 12.22 13.55 -4.87
CA ARG A 141 13.44 13.49 -4.05
C ARG A 141 14.25 14.78 -4.05
N GLU A 142 15.00 14.96 -3.00
CA GLU A 142 16.02 16.00 -2.85
C GLU A 142 17.35 15.35 -2.48
N GLY A 143 18.31 15.38 -3.40
CA GLY A 143 19.53 14.60 -3.24
C GLY A 143 19.23 13.11 -3.07
N ASN A 144 19.68 12.50 -1.98
CA ASN A 144 19.42 11.11 -1.63
C ASN A 144 18.25 10.91 -0.65
N ARG A 145 17.47 11.98 -0.39
CA ARG A 145 16.32 11.95 0.50
C ARG A 145 15.05 11.77 -0.30
N LEU A 146 14.28 10.75 0.05
CA LEU A 146 12.91 10.57 -0.45
C LEU A 146 12.00 11.60 0.22
N LEU A 147 11.21 12.30 -0.58
CA LEU A 147 10.15 13.21 -0.11
C LEU A 147 8.78 12.55 -0.25
N GLY A 148 8.52 11.95 -1.41
CA GLY A 148 7.27 11.28 -1.70
C GLY A 148 7.38 10.39 -2.93
N GLY A 149 6.27 9.72 -3.29
CA GLY A 149 6.23 8.88 -4.49
C GLY A 149 4.85 8.35 -4.78
N ALA A 150 4.70 7.82 -5.98
CA ALA A 150 3.52 7.10 -6.45
C ALA A 150 3.96 5.86 -7.22
N GLU A 151 3.32 4.73 -6.93
CA GLU A 151 3.64 3.43 -7.53
C GLU A 151 2.37 2.75 -8.04
N PHE A 152 2.52 1.88 -9.04
CA PHE A 152 1.40 1.18 -9.67
C PHE A 152 1.69 -0.31 -9.86
N TYR A 153 0.65 -1.06 -10.23
CA TYR A 153 0.74 -2.43 -10.71
C TYR A 153 -0.37 -2.68 -11.74
N PRO A 154 -0.18 -3.54 -12.76
CA PRO A 154 -1.26 -3.86 -13.69
C PRO A 154 -2.46 -4.46 -12.95
N SER A 155 -3.68 -3.96 -13.20
CA SER A 155 -4.88 -4.38 -12.44
C SER A 155 -5.16 -5.87 -12.55
N MET A 156 -4.75 -6.52 -13.65
CA MET A 156 -4.90 -7.96 -13.88
C MET A 156 -4.26 -8.83 -12.79
N PHE A 157 -3.25 -8.32 -12.10
CA PHE A 157 -2.47 -9.07 -11.11
C PHE A 157 -2.67 -8.57 -9.67
N VAL A 158 -3.62 -7.68 -9.46
CA VAL A 158 -4.00 -7.17 -8.13
C VAL A 158 -4.97 -8.17 -7.49
N PRO A 159 -4.70 -8.70 -6.29
CA PRO A 159 -5.56 -9.72 -5.69
C PRO A 159 -6.90 -9.20 -5.16
N TYR A 160 -7.08 -7.89 -5.10
CA TYR A 160 -8.29 -7.25 -4.56
C TYR A 160 -9.52 -7.49 -5.45
N ASP A 161 -10.71 -7.43 -4.86
CA ASP A 161 -11.98 -7.51 -5.59
C ASP A 161 -12.29 -6.18 -6.30
N ILE A 162 -11.57 -5.92 -7.38
CA ILE A 162 -11.63 -4.73 -8.24
C ILE A 162 -11.73 -5.15 -9.70
N PRO A 163 -12.03 -4.25 -10.65
CA PRO A 163 -11.98 -4.56 -12.08
C PRO A 163 -10.57 -4.97 -12.54
N HIS A 164 -10.43 -6.18 -13.09
CA HIS A 164 -9.21 -6.72 -13.69
C HIS A 164 -9.27 -6.56 -15.21
N LYS A 165 -8.52 -5.63 -15.79
CA LYS A 165 -8.51 -5.34 -17.23
C LYS A 165 -7.10 -5.03 -17.72
N GLU A 166 -6.77 -5.45 -18.94
CA GLU A 166 -5.46 -5.23 -19.55
C GLU A 166 -5.13 -3.75 -19.77
N ASP A 167 -6.15 -2.92 -20.03
CA ASP A 167 -6.02 -1.48 -20.25
C ASP A 167 -6.09 -0.62 -18.97
N THR A 168 -5.91 -1.24 -17.81
CA THR A 168 -6.13 -0.58 -16.52
C THR A 168 -4.95 -0.80 -15.57
N ALA A 169 -4.37 0.28 -15.10
CA ALA A 169 -3.37 0.30 -14.02
C ALA A 169 -4.05 0.45 -12.65
N PHE A 170 -3.47 -0.13 -11.63
CA PHE A 170 -3.86 0.07 -10.23
C PHE A 170 -2.77 0.82 -9.48
N ILE A 171 -3.11 1.97 -8.90
CA ILE A 171 -2.19 2.75 -8.05
C ILE A 171 -2.05 2.03 -6.72
N THR A 172 -0.87 1.44 -6.50
CA THR A 172 -0.61 0.61 -5.32
C THR A 172 -0.21 1.39 -4.10
N CYS A 173 0.38 2.57 -4.30
CA CYS A 173 0.94 3.37 -3.22
C CYS A 173 1.09 4.82 -3.64
N VAL A 174 0.63 5.76 -2.81
CA VAL A 174 0.97 7.18 -2.89
C VAL A 174 1.42 7.61 -1.51
N TYR A 175 2.66 8.02 -1.36
CA TYR A 175 3.29 8.23 -0.06
C TYR A 175 4.13 9.52 -0.01
N GLY A 176 4.50 9.88 1.21
CA GLY A 176 5.18 11.12 1.53
C GLY A 176 4.17 12.18 1.97
N SER A 177 4.33 12.68 3.18
CA SER A 177 3.50 13.73 3.73
C SER A 177 4.33 14.64 4.62
N ASP A 178 3.94 15.89 4.62
CA ASP A 178 4.47 16.94 5.48
C ASP A 178 3.28 17.84 5.86
N GLU A 179 3.34 18.54 6.98
CA GLU A 179 2.27 19.44 7.40
C GLU A 179 2.16 20.70 6.54
N THR A 180 3.22 21.03 5.78
CA THR A 180 3.32 22.25 4.98
C THR A 180 3.29 21.95 3.50
N PHE A 181 4.08 20.96 3.03
CA PHE A 181 4.32 20.69 1.62
C PHE A 181 3.60 19.46 1.12
N ASP A 182 3.16 19.55 -0.12
CA ASP A 182 2.65 18.41 -0.89
C ASP A 182 3.80 17.74 -1.66
N TYR A 183 4.15 16.53 -1.23
CA TYR A 183 5.17 15.71 -1.89
C TYR A 183 4.58 14.60 -2.77
N LYS A 184 3.25 14.49 -2.86
CA LYS A 184 2.54 13.37 -3.50
C LYS A 184 2.01 13.70 -4.88
N SER A 185 1.55 14.93 -5.11
CA SER A 185 0.90 15.30 -6.36
C SER A 185 1.83 15.19 -7.55
N ALA A 186 3.04 15.74 -7.47
CA ALA A 186 3.97 15.71 -8.59
C ALA A 186 4.40 14.29 -9.03
N PRO A 187 4.75 13.34 -8.15
CA PRO A 187 5.01 11.97 -8.58
C PRO A 187 3.76 11.24 -9.09
N LEU A 188 2.56 11.52 -8.56
CA LEU A 188 1.32 10.96 -9.10
C LEU A 188 1.06 11.45 -10.53
N GLU A 189 1.18 12.75 -10.79
CA GLU A 189 1.03 13.33 -12.14
C GLU A 189 2.05 12.76 -13.13
N ALA A 190 3.31 12.62 -12.71
CA ALA A 190 4.35 12.00 -13.54
C ALA A 190 4.04 10.54 -13.86
N LEU A 191 3.54 9.79 -12.87
CA LEU A 191 3.12 8.40 -13.05
C LEU A 191 1.93 8.31 -14.01
N GLU A 192 0.91 9.15 -13.85
CA GLU A 192 -0.26 9.17 -14.74
C GLU A 192 0.13 9.50 -16.18
N GLY A 193 1.05 10.45 -16.39
CA GLY A 193 1.62 10.76 -17.71
C GLY A 193 2.31 9.54 -18.34
N TYR A 194 3.11 8.82 -17.58
CA TYR A 194 3.73 7.57 -18.05
C TYR A 194 2.70 6.48 -18.36
N LEU A 195 1.73 6.28 -17.47
CA LEU A 195 0.71 5.24 -17.64
C LEU A 195 -0.19 5.49 -18.84
N SER A 196 -0.45 6.74 -19.21
CA SER A 196 -1.31 7.11 -20.35
C SER A 196 -0.77 6.63 -21.70
N GLU A 197 0.52 6.26 -21.79
CA GLU A 197 1.10 5.66 -23.00
C GLU A 197 0.64 4.22 -23.24
N THR A 198 0.21 3.50 -22.17
CA THR A 198 -0.11 2.06 -22.24
C THR A 198 -1.51 1.75 -21.71
N TYR A 199 -1.96 2.46 -20.68
CA TYR A 199 -3.23 2.22 -19.99
C TYR A 199 -4.24 3.32 -20.30
N ARG A 200 -5.52 2.96 -20.36
CA ARG A 200 -6.63 3.91 -20.54
C ARG A 200 -7.21 4.39 -19.21
N TYR A 201 -7.02 3.60 -18.16
CA TYR A 201 -7.61 3.85 -16.86
C TYR A 201 -6.61 3.62 -15.73
N ALA A 202 -6.72 4.44 -14.69
CA ALA A 202 -6.11 4.20 -13.40
C ALA A 202 -7.19 3.93 -12.36
N LEU A 203 -6.98 2.91 -11.52
CA LEU A 203 -7.79 2.60 -10.35
C LEU A 203 -6.99 2.81 -9.09
N VAL A 204 -7.67 3.16 -8.01
CA VAL A 204 -7.08 3.19 -6.66
C VAL A 204 -8.14 2.87 -5.61
N VAL A 205 -7.74 2.29 -4.50
CA VAL A 205 -8.54 2.15 -3.28
C VAL A 205 -8.11 3.23 -2.32
N ALA A 206 -9.04 4.06 -1.87
CA ALA A 206 -8.79 5.15 -0.93
C ALA A 206 -9.77 5.11 0.24
N ASP A 207 -9.29 5.52 1.42
CA ASP A 207 -10.10 5.68 2.62
C ASP A 207 -10.68 7.10 2.69
N GLU A 208 -11.82 7.27 3.36
CA GLU A 208 -12.44 8.60 3.51
C GLU A 208 -11.57 9.55 4.33
N GLU A 209 -10.83 9.06 5.30
CA GLU A 209 -10.07 9.86 6.27
C GLU A 209 -8.59 9.51 6.35
N SER A 210 -8.26 8.22 6.28
CA SER A 210 -6.89 7.72 6.44
C SER A 210 -6.09 7.82 5.14
N VAL A 211 -4.81 8.13 5.27
CA VAL A 211 -3.88 8.11 4.12
C VAL A 211 -3.30 6.72 3.82
N PHE A 212 -3.56 5.74 4.65
CA PHE A 212 -3.13 4.36 4.41
C PHE A 212 -4.32 3.53 3.86
N PRO A 213 -4.15 2.72 2.79
CA PRO A 213 -2.87 2.30 2.20
C PRO A 213 -2.32 3.25 1.12
N ASN A 214 -3.15 4.05 0.44
CA ASN A 214 -2.74 4.68 -0.82
C ASN A 214 -2.88 6.21 -0.82
N GLY A 215 -3.59 6.77 0.15
CA GLY A 215 -3.97 8.17 0.23
C GLY A 215 -5.46 8.32 0.56
N ASP A 216 -5.85 9.51 0.98
CA ASP A 216 -7.24 9.81 1.34
C ASP A 216 -8.11 10.09 0.11
N LEU A 217 -9.40 9.83 0.24
CA LEU A 217 -10.41 10.07 -0.80
C LEU A 217 -10.37 11.52 -1.32
N PRO A 218 -10.35 12.58 -0.48
CA PRO A 218 -10.28 13.96 -0.95
C PRO A 218 -9.06 14.26 -1.82
N PHE A 219 -7.90 13.65 -1.54
CA PHE A 219 -6.70 13.80 -2.35
C PHE A 219 -6.95 13.34 -3.79
N PHE A 220 -7.43 12.12 -3.99
CA PHE A 220 -7.67 11.58 -5.33
C PHE A 220 -8.79 12.30 -6.07
N LEU A 221 -9.86 12.72 -5.39
CA LEU A 221 -10.92 13.52 -6.02
C LEU A 221 -10.38 14.84 -6.59
N ARG A 222 -9.47 15.52 -5.87
CA ARG A 222 -8.79 16.74 -6.39
C ARG A 222 -7.90 16.45 -7.59
N HIS A 223 -7.37 15.23 -7.74
CA HIS A 223 -6.58 14.79 -8.90
C HIS A 223 -7.45 14.21 -10.04
N GLY A 224 -8.76 14.43 -10.02
CA GLY A 224 -9.67 14.07 -11.11
C GLY A 224 -10.14 12.61 -11.12
N TYR A 225 -9.87 11.86 -10.06
CA TYR A 225 -10.48 10.55 -9.88
C TYR A 225 -11.97 10.68 -9.58
N ARG A 226 -12.73 9.69 -9.99
CA ARG A 226 -14.19 9.61 -9.75
C ARG A 226 -14.48 8.42 -8.86
N ASP A 227 -15.30 8.64 -7.84
CA ASP A 227 -15.78 7.59 -6.95
C ASP A 227 -16.68 6.61 -7.71
N LYS A 228 -16.39 5.32 -7.57
CA LYS A 228 -17.13 4.18 -8.17
C LYS A 228 -17.95 3.41 -7.14
N GLY A 229 -17.86 3.79 -5.87
CA GLY A 229 -18.61 3.20 -4.79
C GLY A 229 -17.75 2.61 -3.69
N ILE A 230 -18.42 2.22 -2.62
CA ILE A 230 -17.81 1.70 -1.40
C ILE A 230 -17.46 0.22 -1.59
N LEU A 231 -16.23 -0.15 -1.25
CA LEU A 231 -15.74 -1.53 -1.25
C LEU A 231 -15.86 -2.20 0.12
N LEU A 232 -15.58 -1.44 1.18
CA LEU A 232 -15.57 -1.93 2.56
C LEU A 232 -15.99 -0.82 3.51
N THR A 233 -16.78 -1.18 4.52
CA THR A 233 -17.06 -0.33 5.68
C THR A 233 -16.92 -1.18 6.92
N ASP A 234 -16.10 -0.75 7.87
CA ASP A 234 -16.00 -1.28 9.23
C ASP A 234 -15.64 -0.16 10.22
N ASP A 235 -15.33 -0.54 11.46
CA ASP A 235 -15.02 0.43 12.52
C ASP A 235 -13.69 1.17 12.31
N TYR A 236 -12.82 0.66 11.43
CA TYR A 236 -11.50 1.24 11.15
C TYR A 236 -11.48 2.11 9.90
N CYS A 237 -12.19 1.72 8.84
CA CYS A 237 -12.08 2.38 7.54
C CYS A 237 -13.39 2.36 6.75
N ARG A 238 -13.49 3.30 5.80
CA ARG A 238 -14.49 3.29 4.75
C ARG A 238 -13.83 3.47 3.41
N LEU A 239 -13.62 2.34 2.73
CA LEU A 239 -12.86 2.28 1.49
C LEU A 239 -13.72 2.46 0.26
N HIS A 240 -13.25 3.30 -0.65
CA HIS A 240 -13.85 3.55 -1.96
C HIS A 240 -12.95 3.04 -3.07
N LEU A 241 -13.56 2.51 -4.13
CA LEU A 241 -12.90 2.35 -5.42
C LEU A 241 -12.99 3.66 -6.18
N LEU A 242 -11.86 4.18 -6.63
CA LEU A 242 -11.79 5.37 -7.47
C LEU A 242 -11.22 5.01 -8.84
N ALA A 243 -11.63 5.74 -9.86
CA ALA A 243 -11.14 5.56 -11.23
C ALA A 243 -10.90 6.91 -11.93
N LYS A 244 -9.86 6.95 -12.76
CA LYS A 244 -9.53 8.08 -13.65
C LYS A 244 -9.30 7.58 -15.07
N ASN A 245 -9.75 8.34 -16.08
CA ASN A 245 -9.31 8.17 -17.46
C ASN A 245 -7.94 8.83 -17.58
N LEU A 246 -6.97 8.12 -18.11
CA LEU A 246 -5.61 8.58 -18.37
C LEU A 246 -5.49 9.26 -19.76
#